data_6f63aa70bdf567a1aebe5fa7b5345960
#
_entry.id   6f63aa70bdf567a1aebe5fa7b5345960
#
_cell.length_a   1.000
_cell.length_b   1.000
_cell.length_c   1.000
_cell.angle_alpha   90.00
_cell.angle_beta   90.00
_cell.angle_gamma   90.00
#
_symmetry.space_group_name_H-M   'P 1'
#
loop_
_entity.id
_entity.type
_entity.pdbx_description
1 polymer ?
#
loop_
_entity_poly.entity_id
_entity_poly.type
_entity_poly.pdbx_seq_one_letter_code
_entity_poly.pdbx_strand_id
1 'polypeptide(L)'
;AAANAMAAEPADSTLHKINEVVVTGTRYKTDVRHMPVTISIVNGEKLRENYRDNILPTLAEQVPGMFVTSRGMLGYGVSTGAAGGIKVRGIGSTANLLVLVDGLPQYAGLYGHPIADAYQTMLADRVEVLRGPASTIYGSNAMGGVVNIVTRQMHTDGSSTDISLQGGSYGTVEATAMNRFRKHRFSSIVGANYGRTDGHRANSPFEQVSGFVKLGYDLSSNWSLSGDVNMTYFEASNPGEVGNPMIDNDMKITRGMAAVSLTNEYDRTSGAFRVFYNWGHHHINDGYHPGGTPRTAL
;
A
#
# COMPACT_ATOMS: atom_id res chain seq x y z
N ALA A 1 -3.47 61.52 -10.69
CA ALA A 1 -3.92 60.14 -10.69
C ALA A 1 -2.87 59.28 -11.39
N ALA A 2 -2.01 58.60 -10.61
CA ALA A 2 -1.02 57.66 -11.12
C ALA A 2 -1.67 56.24 -11.13
N ALA A 3 -1.84 55.69 -12.30
CA ALA A 3 -2.26 54.32 -12.48
C ALA A 3 -1.03 53.42 -12.33
N ASN A 4 -0.99 52.65 -11.26
CA ASN A 4 -0.05 51.54 -11.11
C ASN A 4 -0.51 50.39 -12.02
N ALA A 5 0.21 50.17 -13.12
CA ALA A 5 0.12 48.94 -13.88
C ALA A 5 0.83 47.84 -13.08
N MET A 6 0.08 46.95 -12.44
CA MET A 6 0.60 45.69 -11.95
C MET A 6 1.03 44.86 -13.18
N ALA A 7 2.33 44.69 -13.33
CA ALA A 7 2.86 43.68 -14.25
C ALA A 7 2.37 42.33 -13.78
N ALA A 8 1.59 41.65 -14.61
CA ALA A 8 1.29 40.22 -14.41
C ALA A 8 2.62 39.44 -14.49
N GLU A 9 2.97 38.76 -13.42
CA GLU A 9 4.04 37.79 -13.47
C GLU A 9 3.71 36.76 -14.57
N PRO A 10 4.69 36.40 -15.39
CA PRO A 10 4.48 35.35 -16.38
C PRO A 10 4.06 34.09 -15.61
N ALA A 11 2.89 33.55 -15.91
CA ALA A 11 2.48 32.25 -15.44
C ALA A 11 3.61 31.28 -15.78
N ASP A 12 4.26 30.76 -14.76
CA ASP A 12 5.29 29.74 -14.86
C ASP A 12 4.63 28.49 -15.49
N SER A 13 4.68 28.42 -16.81
CA SER A 13 4.31 27.23 -17.57
C SER A 13 5.46 26.22 -17.52
N THR A 14 5.97 25.93 -16.34
CA THR A 14 6.60 24.68 -16.08
C THR A 14 5.48 23.64 -16.14
N LEU A 15 5.09 23.29 -17.34
CA LEU A 15 4.57 21.97 -17.63
C LEU A 15 5.56 21.02 -16.96
N HIS A 16 5.23 20.60 -15.75
CA HIS A 16 5.80 19.41 -15.19
C HIS A 16 5.48 18.32 -16.21
N LYS A 17 6.39 18.06 -17.12
CA LYS A 17 6.43 16.82 -17.87
C LYS A 17 6.65 15.74 -16.81
N ILE A 18 5.57 15.34 -16.20
CA ILE A 18 5.51 14.08 -15.49
C ILE A 18 5.68 13.05 -16.61
N ASN A 19 6.92 12.70 -16.90
CA ASN A 19 7.19 11.46 -17.58
C ASN A 19 6.77 10.39 -16.57
N GLU A 20 5.50 10.01 -16.64
CA GLU A 20 4.93 8.94 -15.84
C GLU A 20 5.58 7.64 -16.28
N VAL A 21 6.73 7.35 -15.68
CA VAL A 21 7.46 6.13 -15.91
C VAL A 21 6.93 5.08 -14.94
N VAL A 22 6.41 4.01 -15.47
CA VAL A 22 5.88 2.87 -14.71
C VAL A 22 6.77 1.64 -14.87
N VAL A 23 6.78 0.81 -13.86
CA VAL A 23 7.43 -0.50 -13.87
C VAL A 23 6.38 -1.60 -14.08
N THR A 24 5.14 -1.33 -13.64
CA THR A 24 4.02 -2.26 -13.78
C THR A 24 3.59 -2.39 -15.24
N GLY A 25 3.57 -3.59 -15.75
CA GLY A 25 3.14 -3.90 -17.12
C GLY A 25 4.26 -4.27 -18.08
N THR A 26 5.50 -3.85 -17.85
CA THR A 26 6.66 -4.28 -18.66
C THR A 26 7.81 -4.85 -17.83
N ARG A 27 7.76 -4.74 -16.49
CA ARG A 27 8.85 -5.05 -15.54
C ARG A 27 10.11 -4.20 -15.70
N TYR A 28 10.08 -3.15 -16.52
CA TYR A 28 11.14 -2.14 -16.66
C TYR A 28 10.50 -0.77 -16.83
N LYS A 29 11.27 0.28 -16.57
CA LYS A 29 10.79 1.66 -16.65
C LYS A 29 10.33 1.96 -18.08
N THR A 30 9.06 2.28 -18.24
CA THR A 30 8.44 2.60 -19.54
C THR A 30 7.50 3.79 -19.38
N ASP A 31 7.44 4.66 -20.38
CA ASP A 31 6.45 5.74 -20.42
C ASP A 31 5.05 5.13 -20.57
N VAL A 32 4.14 5.53 -19.68
CA VAL A 32 2.73 5.07 -19.67
C VAL A 32 2.06 5.21 -21.04
N ARG A 33 2.40 6.25 -21.78
CA ARG A 33 1.81 6.53 -23.10
C ARG A 33 2.14 5.47 -24.17
N HIS A 34 3.19 4.71 -23.95
CA HIS A 34 3.62 3.63 -24.85
C HIS A 34 3.15 2.25 -24.40
N MET A 35 2.32 2.19 -23.35
CA MET A 35 1.83 0.93 -22.81
C MET A 35 0.50 0.53 -23.44
N PRO A 36 0.36 -0.71 -23.94
CA PRO A 36 -0.90 -1.21 -24.50
C PRO A 36 -1.92 -1.61 -23.40
N VAL A 37 -1.77 -1.10 -22.19
CA VAL A 37 -2.58 -1.41 -21.03
C VAL A 37 -2.97 -0.15 -20.27
N THR A 38 -4.07 -0.18 -19.55
CA THR A 38 -4.53 0.97 -18.78
C THR A 38 -3.88 0.96 -17.40
N ILE A 39 -3.04 1.95 -17.13
CA ILE A 39 -2.40 2.14 -15.82
C ILE A 39 -2.88 3.45 -15.22
N SER A 40 -3.19 3.45 -13.94
CA SER A 40 -3.38 4.64 -13.12
C SER A 40 -2.20 4.78 -12.17
N ILE A 41 -1.68 6.01 -12.04
CA ILE A 41 -0.62 6.32 -11.09
C ILE A 41 -1.19 7.28 -10.05
N VAL A 42 -1.01 6.93 -8.78
CA VAL A 42 -1.32 7.79 -7.65
C VAL A 42 -0.01 8.11 -6.94
N ASN A 43 0.42 9.36 -7.00
CA ASN A 43 1.67 9.79 -6.39
C ASN A 43 1.58 9.87 -4.86
N GLY A 44 2.73 9.84 -4.19
CA GLY A 44 2.80 9.86 -2.74
C GLY A 44 2.29 11.16 -2.10
N GLU A 45 2.34 12.27 -2.81
CA GLU A 45 1.73 13.52 -2.36
C GLU A 45 0.22 13.36 -2.21
N LYS A 46 -0.45 12.84 -3.25
CA LYS A 46 -1.89 12.58 -3.23
C LYS A 46 -2.30 11.55 -2.18
N LEU A 47 -1.45 10.53 -1.96
CA LEU A 47 -1.69 9.56 -0.90
C LEU A 47 -1.66 10.20 0.50
N ARG A 48 -0.78 11.19 0.72
CA ARG A 48 -0.66 11.88 2.00
C ARG A 48 -1.72 12.96 2.24
N GLU A 49 -2.23 13.59 1.20
CA GLU A 49 -3.28 14.61 1.32
C GLU A 49 -4.52 14.12 2.07
N ASN A 50 -4.83 12.84 1.97
CA ASN A 50 -5.99 12.24 2.63
C ASN A 50 -5.75 11.89 4.11
N TYR A 51 -4.52 12.07 4.61
CA TYR A 51 -4.16 11.79 6.00
C TYR A 51 -4.60 10.39 6.48
N ARG A 52 -4.53 9.38 5.60
CA ARG A 52 -4.84 7.99 5.93
C ARG A 52 -3.59 7.15 5.98
N ASP A 53 -3.47 6.31 7.00
CA ASP A 53 -2.33 5.41 7.14
C ASP A 53 -2.35 4.28 6.08
N ASN A 54 -3.52 3.97 5.54
CA ASN A 54 -3.69 2.97 4.48
C ASN A 54 -3.91 3.63 3.12
N ILE A 55 -3.32 3.07 2.06
CA ILE A 55 -3.41 3.60 0.68
C ILE A 55 -4.78 3.40 0.03
N LEU A 56 -5.55 2.40 0.46
CA LEU A 56 -6.73 1.93 -0.26
C LEU A 56 -7.86 2.96 -0.38
N PRO A 57 -8.17 3.81 0.62
CA PRO A 57 -9.17 4.85 0.47
C PRO A 57 -8.82 5.81 -0.68
N THR A 58 -7.57 6.27 -0.72
CA THR A 58 -7.10 7.17 -1.77
C THR A 58 -7.10 6.49 -3.13
N LEU A 59 -6.74 5.22 -3.22
CA LEU A 59 -6.83 4.46 -4.48
C LEU A 59 -8.27 4.32 -4.96
N ALA A 60 -9.22 4.06 -4.07
CA ALA A 60 -10.63 3.95 -4.42
C ALA A 60 -11.19 5.28 -4.99
N GLU A 61 -10.70 6.42 -4.50
CA GLU A 61 -11.07 7.75 -5.00
C GLU A 61 -10.40 8.12 -6.32
N GLN A 62 -9.13 7.75 -6.49
CA GLN A 62 -8.29 8.22 -7.61
C GLN A 62 -8.24 7.26 -8.80
N VAL A 63 -8.55 5.97 -8.59
CA VAL A 63 -8.44 4.95 -9.64
C VAL A 63 -9.82 4.59 -10.18
N PRO A 64 -10.15 5.00 -11.42
CA PRO A 64 -11.45 4.70 -12.01
C PRO A 64 -11.76 3.20 -12.04
N GLY A 65 -12.92 2.82 -11.51
CA GLY A 65 -13.38 1.43 -11.47
C GLY A 65 -12.74 0.59 -10.35
N MET A 66 -11.99 1.20 -9.45
CA MET A 66 -11.55 0.54 -8.23
C MET A 66 -12.61 0.68 -7.13
N PHE A 67 -12.90 -0.40 -6.46
CA PHE A 67 -13.83 -0.45 -5.34
C PHE A 67 -13.19 -1.21 -4.19
N VAL A 68 -13.28 -0.63 -3.00
CA VAL A 68 -12.74 -1.21 -1.77
C VAL A 68 -13.82 -1.18 -0.71
N THR A 69 -13.97 -2.27 0.02
CA THR A 69 -14.86 -2.33 1.17
C THR A 69 -14.05 -2.33 2.46
N SER A 70 -14.50 -1.57 3.46
CA SER A 70 -13.91 -1.49 4.78
C SER A 70 -14.90 -1.91 5.86
N ARG A 71 -14.41 -2.31 7.02
CA ARG A 71 -15.27 -2.68 8.17
C ARG A 71 -15.84 -1.50 8.91
N GLY A 72 -15.15 -0.40 8.93
CA GLY A 72 -15.52 0.75 9.72
C GLY A 72 -14.57 1.92 9.54
N MET A 73 -14.24 2.58 10.64
CA MET A 73 -13.34 3.73 10.64
C MET A 73 -11.93 3.34 10.21
N LEU A 74 -11.42 2.25 10.78
CA LEU A 74 -10.16 1.61 10.41
C LEU A 74 -10.41 0.12 10.18
N GLY A 75 -9.52 -0.52 9.43
CA GLY A 75 -9.51 -1.96 9.19
C GLY A 75 -10.33 -2.42 7.99
N TYR A 76 -9.81 -3.40 7.30
CA TYR A 76 -10.37 -4.00 6.08
C TYR A 76 -10.74 -5.46 6.26
N GLY A 77 -9.95 -6.22 7.02
CA GLY A 77 -10.18 -7.61 7.34
C GLY A 77 -9.95 -8.59 6.18
N VAL A 78 -10.01 -9.87 6.49
CA VAL A 78 -9.64 -10.95 5.57
C VAL A 78 -10.66 -12.08 5.47
N SER A 79 -11.64 -12.18 6.39
CA SER A 79 -12.61 -13.28 6.39
C SER A 79 -13.78 -13.04 5.45
N THR A 80 -14.45 -14.12 5.04
CA THR A 80 -15.68 -14.08 4.27
C THR A 80 -16.76 -13.29 5.03
N GLY A 81 -17.40 -12.33 4.35
CA GLY A 81 -18.35 -11.42 4.99
C GLY A 81 -17.70 -10.25 5.74
N ALA A 82 -16.40 -10.28 5.98
CA ALA A 82 -15.65 -9.09 6.37
C ALA A 82 -15.44 -8.19 5.14
N ALA A 83 -15.54 -6.90 5.34
CA ALA A 83 -15.13 -5.94 4.34
C ALA A 83 -13.60 -6.10 4.11
N GLY A 84 -13.10 -5.87 2.95
CA GLY A 84 -11.69 -6.03 2.59
C GLY A 84 -11.51 -6.58 1.20
N GLY A 85 -12.60 -6.70 0.46
CA GLY A 85 -12.53 -6.99 -0.98
C GLY A 85 -12.01 -5.78 -1.73
N ILE A 86 -10.94 -5.98 -2.51
CA ILE A 86 -10.47 -4.99 -3.47
C ILE A 86 -10.88 -5.47 -4.85
N LYS A 87 -11.62 -4.63 -5.58
CA LYS A 87 -12.10 -4.95 -6.95
C LYS A 87 -11.64 -3.87 -7.92
N VAL A 88 -11.25 -4.29 -9.11
CA VAL A 88 -10.93 -3.39 -10.21
C VAL A 88 -11.82 -3.76 -11.39
N ARG A 89 -12.62 -2.80 -11.90
CA ARG A 89 -13.61 -3.02 -12.99
C ARG A 89 -14.58 -4.18 -12.70
N GLY A 90 -14.98 -4.34 -11.44
CA GLY A 90 -15.88 -5.43 -11.01
C GLY A 90 -15.20 -6.80 -10.86
N ILE A 91 -13.96 -6.95 -11.31
CA ILE A 91 -13.17 -8.18 -11.15
C ILE A 91 -12.33 -8.03 -9.87
N GLY A 92 -12.47 -8.94 -8.99
CA GLY A 92 -11.73 -9.01 -7.74
C GLY A 92 -12.47 -9.95 -6.82
N SER A 93 -11.88 -11.05 -6.59
CA SER A 93 -12.01 -11.84 -5.39
C SER A 93 -10.65 -11.80 -4.73
N THR A 94 -10.57 -12.36 -3.56
CA THR A 94 -9.35 -12.46 -2.77
C THR A 94 -8.13 -13.04 -3.52
N ALA A 95 -8.30 -13.64 -4.71
CA ALA A 95 -7.24 -14.31 -5.46
C ALA A 95 -6.99 -13.72 -6.88
N ASN A 96 -7.70 -12.67 -7.30
CA ASN A 96 -7.64 -12.20 -8.67
C ASN A 96 -7.00 -10.81 -8.85
N LEU A 97 -6.58 -10.19 -7.76
CA LEU A 97 -5.84 -8.93 -7.77
C LEU A 97 -4.48 -9.17 -7.11
N LEU A 98 -3.42 -8.96 -7.86
CA LEU A 98 -2.06 -9.09 -7.35
C LEU A 98 -1.57 -7.77 -6.75
N VAL A 99 -1.06 -7.82 -5.53
CA VAL A 99 -0.39 -6.68 -4.91
C VAL A 99 1.11 -6.93 -4.85
N LEU A 100 1.87 -5.93 -5.30
CA LEU A 100 3.32 -5.94 -5.34
C LEU A 100 3.86 -4.82 -4.45
N VAL A 101 5.04 -5.04 -3.88
CA VAL A 101 5.89 -4.01 -3.29
C VAL A 101 7.21 -4.01 -4.05
N ASP A 102 7.56 -2.90 -4.67
CA ASP A 102 8.71 -2.77 -5.59
C ASP A 102 8.79 -3.87 -6.65
N GLY A 103 7.63 -4.31 -7.16
CA GLY A 103 7.52 -5.38 -8.14
C GLY A 103 7.62 -6.81 -7.57
N LEU A 104 7.72 -6.97 -6.27
CA LEU A 104 7.75 -8.25 -5.58
C LEU A 104 6.37 -8.60 -5.03
N PRO A 105 5.85 -9.82 -5.31
CA PRO A 105 4.50 -10.17 -4.91
C PRO A 105 4.37 -10.31 -3.40
N GLN A 106 3.32 -9.70 -2.86
CA GLN A 106 2.88 -9.92 -1.48
C GLN A 106 1.80 -11.00 -1.47
N TYR A 107 2.15 -12.18 -1.01
CA TYR A 107 1.21 -13.28 -0.87
C TYR A 107 0.81 -13.53 0.58
N ALA A 108 -0.45 -13.86 0.79
CA ALA A 108 -0.95 -14.41 2.03
C ALA A 108 -1.13 -15.92 1.89
N GLY A 109 -0.08 -16.68 2.17
CA GLY A 109 -0.09 -18.13 2.12
C GLY A 109 -0.52 -18.70 0.75
N LEU A 110 -1.16 -19.87 0.76
CA LEU A 110 -1.58 -20.60 -0.45
C LEU A 110 -2.64 -19.88 -1.29
N TYR A 111 -3.44 -19.02 -0.68
CA TYR A 111 -4.59 -18.42 -1.34
C TYR A 111 -4.27 -17.12 -2.08
N GLY A 112 -3.06 -16.56 -1.93
CA GLY A 112 -2.67 -15.33 -2.59
C GLY A 112 -3.51 -14.10 -2.23
N HIS A 113 -4.18 -14.11 -1.07
CA HIS A 113 -5.05 -13.01 -0.66
C HIS A 113 -4.25 -11.72 -0.46
N PRO A 114 -4.72 -10.59 -0.99
CA PRO A 114 -4.25 -9.31 -0.52
C PRO A 114 -4.67 -9.10 0.94
N ILE A 115 -3.72 -8.76 1.80
CA ILE A 115 -4.01 -8.35 3.18
C ILE A 115 -4.06 -6.83 3.20
N ALA A 116 -5.25 -6.30 3.01
CA ALA A 116 -5.50 -4.88 2.80
C ALA A 116 -4.92 -4.00 3.91
N ASP A 117 -4.97 -4.46 5.14
CA ASP A 117 -4.45 -3.74 6.31
C ASP A 117 -2.92 -3.57 6.30
N ALA A 118 -2.19 -4.36 5.50
CA ALA A 118 -0.73 -4.23 5.36
C ALA A 118 -0.28 -3.13 4.39
N TYR A 119 -1.18 -2.48 3.66
CA TYR A 119 -0.82 -1.52 2.60
C TYR A 119 -0.75 -0.10 3.14
N GLN A 120 0.39 0.22 3.75
CA GLN A 120 0.60 1.47 4.46
C GLN A 120 1.03 2.61 3.55
N THR A 121 0.41 3.79 3.73
CA THR A 121 0.73 5.02 3.00
C THR A 121 2.18 5.46 3.23
N MET A 122 2.73 5.22 4.42
CA MET A 122 4.10 5.60 4.73
C MET A 122 5.13 4.91 3.82
N LEU A 123 4.86 3.70 3.32
CA LEU A 123 5.75 2.99 2.42
C LEU A 123 5.84 3.65 1.05
N ALA A 124 4.73 4.21 0.57
CA ALA A 124 4.53 4.51 -0.84
C ALA A 124 5.14 5.85 -1.25
N ASP A 125 5.99 5.82 -2.26
CA ASP A 125 6.35 6.97 -3.08
C ASP A 125 5.26 7.25 -4.13
N ARG A 126 4.76 6.20 -4.73
CA ARG A 126 3.59 6.17 -5.60
C ARG A 126 2.99 4.78 -5.64
N VAL A 127 1.78 4.69 -6.15
CA VAL A 127 1.11 3.41 -6.42
C VAL A 127 0.72 3.36 -7.88
N GLU A 128 1.11 2.30 -8.56
CA GLU A 128 0.79 2.02 -9.95
C GLU A 128 -0.30 0.95 -9.99
N VAL A 129 -1.45 1.24 -10.59
CA VAL A 129 -2.57 0.30 -10.71
C VAL A 129 -2.80 -0.06 -12.15
N LEU A 130 -2.42 -1.26 -12.55
CA LEU A 130 -2.75 -1.83 -13.85
C LEU A 130 -4.17 -2.38 -13.79
N ARG A 131 -5.04 -1.83 -14.62
CA ARG A 131 -6.46 -2.15 -14.65
C ARG A 131 -6.80 -3.07 -15.83
N GLY A 132 -6.83 -4.36 -15.55
CA GLY A 132 -7.14 -5.40 -16.53
C GLY A 132 -6.22 -6.60 -16.39
N PRO A 133 -6.39 -7.62 -17.24
CA PRO A 133 -5.64 -8.86 -17.12
C PRO A 133 -4.14 -8.66 -17.36
N ALA A 134 -3.34 -9.12 -16.42
CA ALA A 134 -1.88 -9.07 -16.47
C ALA A 134 -1.24 -10.45 -16.21
N SER A 135 -2.02 -11.51 -16.34
CA SER A 135 -1.61 -12.88 -16.02
C SER A 135 -0.46 -13.38 -16.87
N THR A 136 -0.31 -12.88 -18.10
CA THR A 136 0.83 -13.22 -18.97
C THR A 136 2.17 -12.73 -18.42
N ILE A 137 2.15 -11.67 -17.61
CA ILE A 137 3.37 -11.08 -17.02
C ILE A 137 3.56 -11.53 -15.57
N TYR A 138 2.47 -11.61 -14.81
CA TYR A 138 2.49 -11.75 -13.36
C TYR A 138 1.89 -13.06 -12.84
N GLY A 139 1.31 -13.91 -13.69
CA GLY A 139 0.72 -15.19 -13.30
C GLY A 139 -0.77 -15.09 -12.94
N SER A 140 -1.32 -16.19 -12.45
CA SER A 140 -2.78 -16.38 -12.28
C SER A 140 -3.47 -15.37 -11.37
N ASN A 141 -2.79 -14.85 -10.35
CA ASN A 141 -3.39 -13.91 -9.40
C ASN A 141 -3.58 -12.49 -9.96
N ALA A 142 -3.14 -12.22 -11.19
CA ALA A 142 -3.24 -10.92 -11.84
C ALA A 142 -4.35 -10.85 -12.90
N MET A 143 -5.42 -11.61 -12.76
CA MET A 143 -6.54 -11.63 -13.73
C MET A 143 -7.35 -10.33 -13.72
N GLY A 144 -7.58 -9.74 -12.55
CA GLY A 144 -8.32 -8.48 -12.39
C GLY A 144 -7.44 -7.23 -12.51
N GLY A 145 -6.14 -7.40 -12.29
CA GLY A 145 -5.17 -6.31 -12.32
C GLY A 145 -4.01 -6.51 -11.37
N VAL A 146 -3.17 -5.48 -11.31
CA VAL A 146 -2.00 -5.44 -10.43
C VAL A 146 -1.97 -4.09 -9.73
N VAL A 147 -1.74 -4.09 -8.44
CA VAL A 147 -1.42 -2.90 -7.63
C VAL A 147 0.05 -3.00 -7.23
N ASN A 148 0.88 -2.09 -7.70
CA ASN A 148 2.30 -2.05 -7.34
C ASN A 148 2.59 -0.84 -6.47
N ILE A 149 2.94 -1.08 -5.22
CA ILE A 149 3.39 -0.06 -4.27
C ILE A 149 4.88 0.14 -4.50
N VAL A 150 5.24 1.28 -5.08
CA VAL A 150 6.64 1.67 -5.24
C VAL A 150 7.07 2.37 -3.98
N THR A 151 8.07 1.81 -3.31
CA THR A 151 8.50 2.35 -2.02
C THR A 151 9.32 3.61 -2.18
N ARG A 152 9.28 4.45 -1.15
CA ARG A 152 10.03 5.72 -1.11
C ARG A 152 11.52 5.48 -1.26
N GLN A 153 12.18 6.47 -1.85
CA GLN A 153 13.62 6.54 -1.97
C GLN A 153 14.08 7.98 -1.66
N MET A 154 15.32 8.13 -1.21
CA MET A 154 15.94 9.42 -1.04
C MET A 154 17.11 9.53 -2.01
N HIS A 155 17.01 10.46 -2.96
CA HIS A 155 18.00 10.60 -4.05
C HIS A 155 19.04 11.69 -3.78
N THR A 156 18.77 12.62 -2.87
CA THR A 156 19.65 13.73 -2.51
C THR A 156 20.17 13.56 -1.08
N ASP A 157 21.41 13.98 -0.83
CA ASP A 157 21.99 13.98 0.50
C ASP A 157 21.18 14.86 1.46
N GLY A 158 20.95 14.37 2.68
CA GLY A 158 20.22 15.06 3.71
C GLY A 158 19.44 14.12 4.63
N SER A 159 18.60 14.70 5.47
CA SER A 159 17.67 13.98 6.35
C SER A 159 16.31 14.67 6.32
N SER A 160 15.25 13.88 6.31
CA SER A 160 13.87 14.36 6.39
C SER A 160 13.09 13.48 7.35
N THR A 161 12.37 14.11 8.28
CA THR A 161 11.52 13.40 9.22
C THR A 161 10.08 13.89 9.06
N ASP A 162 9.18 12.95 8.85
CA ASP A 162 7.74 13.20 8.75
C ASP A 162 7.09 12.59 10.00
N ILE A 163 6.27 13.36 10.71
CA ILE A 163 5.48 12.88 11.85
C ILE A 163 4.04 13.32 11.62
N SER A 164 3.11 12.38 11.78
CA SER A 164 1.67 12.63 11.72
C SER A 164 1.01 12.10 12.98
N LEU A 165 0.09 12.86 13.55
CA LEU A 165 -0.75 12.45 14.67
C LEU A 165 -2.18 12.89 14.38
N GLN A 166 -3.11 11.97 14.45
CA GLN A 166 -4.51 12.20 14.17
C GLN A 166 -5.37 11.62 15.28
N GLY A 167 -6.51 12.26 15.52
CA GLY A 167 -7.52 11.80 16.46
C GLY A 167 -8.91 11.97 15.86
N GLY A 168 -9.83 11.08 16.23
CA GLY A 168 -11.17 11.08 15.69
C GLY A 168 -12.20 10.51 16.67
N SER A 169 -13.44 10.42 16.20
CA SER A 169 -14.54 9.80 16.94
C SER A 169 -14.26 8.33 17.25
N TYR A 170 -14.95 7.79 18.23
CA TYR A 170 -14.84 6.38 18.66
C TYR A 170 -13.44 5.99 19.15
N GLY A 171 -12.75 6.90 19.86
CA GLY A 171 -11.42 6.63 20.37
C GLY A 171 -10.37 6.42 19.27
N THR A 172 -10.63 6.91 18.05
CA THR A 172 -9.72 6.75 16.91
C THR A 172 -8.47 7.60 17.10
N VAL A 173 -7.31 6.95 17.01
CA VAL A 173 -5.99 7.58 17.01
C VAL A 173 -5.14 6.92 15.93
N GLU A 174 -4.45 7.74 15.13
CA GLU A 174 -3.45 7.29 14.17
C GLU A 174 -2.17 8.10 14.38
N ALA A 175 -1.04 7.44 14.45
CA ALA A 175 0.28 8.06 14.64
C ALA A 175 1.28 7.42 13.68
N THR A 176 1.97 8.25 12.90
CA THR A 176 3.01 7.79 11.97
C THR A 176 4.28 8.63 12.17
N ALA A 177 5.41 7.97 12.19
CA ALA A 177 6.71 8.60 12.17
C ALA A 177 7.59 7.94 11.11
N MET A 178 8.27 8.74 10.30
CA MET A 178 9.20 8.27 9.28
C MET A 178 10.41 9.18 9.21
N ASN A 179 11.60 8.59 9.16
CA ASN A 179 12.83 9.27 8.84
C ASN A 179 13.40 8.73 7.53
N ARG A 180 13.88 9.63 6.70
CA ARG A 180 14.62 9.36 5.46
C ARG A 180 15.96 10.04 5.55
N PHE A 181 17.00 9.31 5.27
CA PHE A 181 18.36 9.80 5.33
C PHE A 181 19.16 9.35 4.11
N ARG A 182 20.00 10.22 3.58
CA ARG A 182 21.02 9.88 2.61
C ARG A 182 22.29 10.65 2.89
N LYS A 183 23.40 9.97 2.77
CA LYS A 183 24.73 10.58 2.77
C LYS A 183 25.63 9.83 1.81
N HIS A 184 26.06 10.52 0.74
CA HIS A 184 26.89 9.94 -0.31
C HIS A 184 26.23 8.70 -0.93
N ARG A 185 26.85 7.53 -0.69
CA ARG A 185 26.40 6.24 -1.23
C ARG A 185 25.40 5.49 -0.36
N PHE A 186 25.23 5.90 0.88
CA PHE A 186 24.33 5.26 1.83
C PHE A 186 22.99 5.98 1.92
N SER A 187 21.92 5.22 1.95
CA SER A 187 20.59 5.72 2.23
C SER A 187 19.85 4.83 3.22
N SER A 188 18.97 5.42 4.01
CA SER A 188 18.09 4.68 4.89
C SER A 188 16.71 5.32 4.96
N ILE A 189 15.69 4.49 5.12
CA ILE A 189 14.33 4.88 5.42
C ILE A 189 13.86 4.01 6.58
N VAL A 190 13.39 4.63 7.64
CA VAL A 190 12.85 3.93 8.81
C VAL A 190 11.52 4.59 9.14
N GLY A 191 10.48 3.79 9.27
CA GLY A 191 9.15 4.28 9.62
C GLY A 191 8.39 3.31 10.49
N ALA A 192 7.48 3.85 11.28
CA ALA A 192 6.52 3.10 12.06
C ALA A 192 5.18 3.83 12.08
N ASN A 193 4.10 3.07 12.16
CA ASN A 193 2.80 3.64 12.44
C ASN A 193 2.04 2.82 13.48
N TYR A 194 1.12 3.48 14.14
CA TYR A 194 0.16 2.93 15.07
C TYR A 194 -1.22 3.50 14.75
N GLY A 195 -2.24 2.66 14.72
CA GLY A 195 -3.62 3.06 14.52
C GLY A 195 -4.54 2.25 15.42
N ARG A 196 -5.52 2.91 16.07
CA ARG A 196 -6.55 2.23 16.83
C ARG A 196 -7.90 2.93 16.69
N THR A 197 -8.98 2.18 16.90
CA THR A 197 -10.33 2.70 17.07
C THR A 197 -11.16 1.72 17.91
N ASP A 198 -12.06 2.23 18.72
CA ASP A 198 -13.03 1.40 19.44
C ASP A 198 -14.16 0.95 18.49
N GLY A 199 -14.24 1.56 17.29
CA GLY A 199 -15.24 1.25 16.27
C GLY A 199 -16.56 1.99 16.48
N HIS A 200 -17.29 2.18 15.38
CA HIS A 200 -18.57 2.91 15.37
C HIS A 200 -19.77 2.04 15.81
N ARG A 201 -19.52 0.77 16.08
CA ARG A 201 -20.50 -0.24 16.53
C ARG A 201 -19.88 -1.16 17.57
N ALA A 202 -20.72 -1.84 18.35
CA ALA A 202 -20.26 -2.95 19.18
C ALA A 202 -19.54 -4.01 18.34
N ASN A 203 -18.51 -4.62 18.87
CA ASN A 203 -17.68 -5.63 18.22
C ASN A 203 -17.02 -5.18 16.91
N SER A 204 -16.58 -3.92 16.84
CA SER A 204 -15.84 -3.38 15.69
C SER A 204 -14.53 -2.67 16.06
N PRO A 205 -13.83 -3.04 17.15
CA PRO A 205 -12.53 -2.46 17.45
C PRO A 205 -11.49 -2.89 16.41
N PHE A 206 -10.50 -2.04 16.26
CA PHE A 206 -9.34 -2.29 15.41
C PHE A 206 -8.10 -1.67 16.06
N GLU A 207 -7.01 -2.40 16.03
CA GLU A 207 -5.69 -1.91 16.45
C GLU A 207 -4.62 -2.46 15.52
N GLN A 208 -3.65 -1.60 15.18
CA GLN A 208 -2.58 -1.94 14.23
C GLN A 208 -1.26 -1.29 14.62
N VAL A 209 -0.18 -2.04 14.43
CA VAL A 209 1.20 -1.55 14.45
C VAL A 209 1.89 -2.00 13.19
N SER A 210 2.59 -1.07 12.51
CA SER A 210 3.41 -1.43 11.35
C SER A 210 4.78 -0.78 11.44
N GLY A 211 5.77 -1.45 10.83
CA GLY A 211 7.13 -0.95 10.72
C GLY A 211 7.73 -1.20 9.36
N PHE A 212 8.61 -0.30 8.95
CA PHE A 212 9.33 -0.37 7.68
C PHE A 212 10.77 0.10 7.85
N VAL A 213 11.69 -0.68 7.33
CA VAL A 213 13.10 -0.31 7.23
C VAL A 213 13.58 -0.62 5.83
N LYS A 214 14.21 0.34 5.17
CA LYS A 214 14.90 0.14 3.88
C LYS A 214 16.29 0.77 3.97
N LEU A 215 17.30 -0.01 3.62
CA LEU A 215 18.68 0.42 3.54
C LEU A 215 19.15 0.32 2.10
N GLY A 216 19.90 1.28 1.64
CA GLY A 216 20.46 1.31 0.28
C GLY A 216 21.93 1.71 0.28
N TYR A 217 22.68 1.13 -0.64
CA TYR A 217 24.07 1.48 -0.86
C TYR A 217 24.41 1.45 -2.35
N ASP A 218 24.91 2.58 -2.86
CA ASP A 218 25.38 2.69 -4.25
C ASP A 218 26.80 2.12 -4.35
N LEU A 219 26.91 0.90 -4.90
CA LEU A 219 28.17 0.23 -5.11
C LEU A 219 29.03 0.97 -6.14
N SER A 220 28.40 1.48 -7.19
CA SER A 220 28.99 2.32 -8.22
C SER A 220 27.94 3.29 -8.78
N SER A 221 28.29 4.07 -9.83
CA SER A 221 27.33 4.91 -10.56
C SER A 221 26.19 4.12 -11.21
N ASN A 222 26.39 2.85 -11.49
CA ASN A 222 25.46 2.02 -12.23
C ASN A 222 24.90 0.84 -11.41
N TRP A 223 25.45 0.57 -10.24
CA TRP A 223 25.04 -0.55 -9.40
C TRP A 223 24.63 -0.09 -8.03
N SER A 224 23.50 -0.58 -7.56
CA SER A 224 23.01 -0.36 -6.19
C SER A 224 22.56 -1.65 -5.53
N LEU A 225 22.79 -1.75 -4.24
CA LEU A 225 22.33 -2.80 -3.36
C LEU A 225 21.31 -2.21 -2.39
N SER A 226 20.20 -2.85 -2.20
CA SER A 226 19.22 -2.47 -1.18
C SER A 226 18.67 -3.67 -0.44
N GLY A 227 18.29 -3.46 0.81
CA GLY A 227 17.56 -4.42 1.61
C GLY A 227 16.43 -3.71 2.34
N ASP A 228 15.27 -4.34 2.39
CA ASP A 228 14.12 -3.82 3.10
C ASP A 228 13.38 -4.89 3.88
N VAL A 229 12.72 -4.45 4.93
CA VAL A 229 11.81 -5.24 5.76
C VAL A 229 10.59 -4.39 6.05
N ASN A 230 9.42 -4.95 5.81
CA ASN A 230 8.17 -4.40 6.29
C ASN A 230 7.41 -5.43 7.13
N MET A 231 6.73 -4.99 8.15
CA MET A 231 5.91 -5.83 9.01
C MET A 231 4.70 -5.06 9.50
N THR A 232 3.56 -5.74 9.52
CA THR A 232 2.31 -5.23 10.07
C THR A 232 1.72 -6.29 10.98
N TYR A 233 1.29 -5.87 12.16
CA TYR A 233 0.46 -6.64 13.07
C TYR A 233 -0.84 -5.88 13.29
N PHE A 234 -1.97 -6.58 13.27
CA PHE A 234 -3.24 -6.00 13.64
C PHE A 234 -4.18 -6.99 14.32
N GLU A 235 -5.02 -6.42 15.17
CA GLU A 235 -6.16 -7.09 15.80
C GLU A 235 -7.45 -6.41 15.33
N ALA A 236 -8.47 -7.21 15.06
CA ALA A 236 -9.74 -6.70 14.59
C ALA A 236 -10.86 -7.65 14.97
N SER A 237 -12.08 -7.10 15.11
CA SER A 237 -13.30 -7.90 15.21
C SER A 237 -14.26 -7.55 14.07
N ASN A 238 -15.15 -8.45 13.74
CA ASN A 238 -16.16 -8.23 12.72
C ASN A 238 -17.55 -8.17 13.39
N PRO A 239 -18.21 -7.00 13.35
CA PRO A 239 -19.52 -6.85 14.00
C PRO A 239 -20.66 -7.58 13.27
N GLY A 240 -20.42 -8.08 12.04
CA GLY A 240 -21.49 -8.62 11.20
C GLY A 240 -22.48 -7.55 10.70
N GLU A 241 -23.61 -7.96 10.17
CA GLU A 241 -24.70 -7.08 9.76
C GLU A 241 -25.49 -6.54 10.96
N VAL A 242 -26.15 -5.39 10.80
CA VAL A 242 -26.93 -4.76 11.88
C VAL A 242 -28.05 -5.67 12.37
N GLY A 243 -28.76 -6.33 11.47
CA GLY A 243 -29.88 -7.26 11.80
C GLY A 243 -29.42 -8.68 12.11
N ASN A 244 -28.15 -9.01 11.86
CA ASN A 244 -27.57 -10.34 12.07
C ASN A 244 -26.14 -10.22 12.55
N PRO A 245 -25.93 -9.78 13.81
CA PRO A 245 -24.58 -9.50 14.33
C PRO A 245 -23.74 -10.76 14.41
N MET A 246 -22.44 -10.57 14.32
CA MET A 246 -21.44 -11.62 14.55
C MET A 246 -21.08 -11.64 16.02
N ILE A 247 -21.04 -12.83 16.63
CA ILE A 247 -20.66 -13.07 18.02
C ILE A 247 -19.32 -13.78 18.02
N ASP A 248 -18.47 -13.40 18.97
CA ASP A 248 -17.16 -14.06 19.20
C ASP A 248 -16.29 -14.14 17.92
N ASN A 249 -16.28 -13.05 17.15
CA ASN A 249 -15.41 -12.92 15.98
C ASN A 249 -14.23 -12.06 16.34
N ASP A 250 -13.04 -12.62 16.22
CA ASP A 250 -11.78 -11.90 16.38
C ASP A 250 -10.72 -12.39 15.39
N MET A 251 -9.78 -11.54 15.07
CA MET A 251 -8.63 -11.93 14.28
C MET A 251 -7.39 -11.19 14.74
N LYS A 252 -6.27 -11.92 14.69
CA LYS A 252 -4.93 -11.43 14.96
C LYS A 252 -4.03 -11.85 13.81
N ILE A 253 -3.51 -10.87 13.11
CA ILE A 253 -2.76 -11.12 11.88
C ILE A 253 -1.43 -10.41 11.92
N THR A 254 -0.37 -11.17 11.68
CA THR A 254 0.97 -10.66 11.40
C THR A 254 1.29 -10.88 9.93
N ARG A 255 1.78 -9.87 9.24
CA ARG A 255 2.28 -9.97 7.88
C ARG A 255 3.61 -9.27 7.78
N GLY A 256 4.55 -9.90 7.07
CA GLY A 256 5.85 -9.31 6.82
C GLY A 256 6.42 -9.74 5.49
N MET A 257 7.34 -8.95 4.99
CA MET A 257 8.16 -9.23 3.83
C MET A 257 9.56 -8.67 4.09
N ALA A 258 10.57 -9.44 3.70
CA ALA A 258 11.94 -8.97 3.60
C ALA A 258 12.43 -9.17 2.18
N ALA A 259 13.21 -8.23 1.65
CA ALA A 259 13.80 -8.33 0.33
C ALA A 259 15.24 -7.81 0.31
N VAL A 260 16.04 -8.41 -0.56
CA VAL A 260 17.37 -7.91 -0.95
C VAL A 260 17.37 -7.79 -2.46
N SER A 261 17.81 -6.63 -2.95
CA SER A 261 17.81 -6.30 -4.36
C SER A 261 19.16 -5.76 -4.78
N LEU A 262 19.78 -6.38 -5.78
CA LEU A 262 20.94 -5.87 -6.50
C LEU A 262 20.43 -5.38 -7.86
N THR A 263 20.57 -4.09 -8.14
CA THR A 263 20.08 -3.49 -9.38
C THR A 263 21.20 -2.84 -10.15
N ASN A 264 21.08 -2.85 -11.47
CA ASN A 264 21.95 -2.06 -12.34
C ASN A 264 21.11 -1.19 -13.29
N GLU A 265 21.68 -0.03 -13.65
CA GLU A 265 21.10 0.90 -14.59
C GLU A 265 22.20 1.51 -15.45
N TYR A 266 22.14 1.27 -16.75
CA TYR A 266 23.02 1.83 -17.78
C TYR A 266 22.13 2.56 -18.80
N ASP A 267 22.72 3.34 -19.69
CA ASP A 267 22.00 4.16 -20.66
C ASP A 267 20.99 3.37 -21.52
N ARG A 268 21.31 2.13 -21.87
CA ARG A 268 20.51 1.28 -22.76
C ARG A 268 20.07 -0.04 -22.14
N THR A 269 20.52 -0.37 -20.95
CA THR A 269 20.20 -1.65 -20.30
C THR A 269 20.00 -1.44 -18.80
N SER A 270 19.06 -2.16 -18.23
CA SER A 270 18.85 -2.22 -16.79
C SER A 270 18.54 -3.66 -16.37
N GLY A 271 18.85 -4.00 -15.14
CA GLY A 271 18.58 -5.31 -14.61
C GLY A 271 18.45 -5.29 -13.09
N ALA A 272 17.86 -6.36 -12.58
CA ALA A 272 17.72 -6.55 -11.15
C ALA A 272 17.80 -8.04 -10.80
N PHE A 273 18.56 -8.35 -9.77
CA PHE A 273 18.48 -9.63 -9.07
C PHE A 273 17.86 -9.38 -7.71
N ARG A 274 16.78 -10.11 -7.39
CA ARG A 274 16.02 -9.91 -6.15
C ARG A 274 15.73 -11.23 -5.48
N VAL A 275 15.94 -11.25 -4.17
CA VAL A 275 15.53 -12.35 -3.29
C VAL A 275 14.58 -11.77 -2.26
N PHE A 276 13.47 -12.43 -2.03
CA PHE A 276 12.50 -11.98 -1.06
C PHE A 276 11.88 -13.16 -0.31
N TYR A 277 11.38 -12.87 0.87
CA TYR A 277 10.68 -13.81 1.72
C TYR A 277 9.45 -13.14 2.35
N ASN A 278 8.31 -13.77 2.17
CA ASN A 278 7.06 -13.37 2.81
C ASN A 278 6.76 -14.30 3.98
N TRP A 279 6.34 -13.75 5.10
CA TRP A 279 5.86 -14.52 6.23
C TRP A 279 4.55 -13.95 6.77
N GLY A 280 3.82 -14.77 7.52
CA GLY A 280 2.61 -14.34 8.17
C GLY A 280 2.12 -15.37 9.17
N HIS A 281 1.44 -14.88 10.19
CA HIS A 281 0.68 -15.69 11.12
C HIS A 281 -0.72 -15.13 11.18
N HIS A 282 -1.71 -16.01 10.99
CA HIS A 282 -3.11 -15.64 11.01
C HIS A 282 -3.80 -16.49 12.09
N HIS A 283 -4.40 -15.81 13.05
CA HIS A 283 -5.38 -16.38 13.94
C HIS A 283 -6.73 -15.73 13.61
N ILE A 284 -7.67 -16.52 13.15
CA ILE A 284 -8.98 -16.04 12.73
C ILE A 284 -10.04 -16.90 13.40
N ASN A 285 -10.84 -16.25 14.26
CA ASN A 285 -12.08 -16.82 14.78
C ASN A 285 -13.24 -16.21 14.00
N ASP A 286 -13.87 -17.00 13.14
CA ASP A 286 -14.96 -16.51 12.29
C ASP A 286 -16.24 -16.17 13.08
N GLY A 287 -16.32 -16.57 14.37
CA GLY A 287 -17.47 -16.35 15.19
C GLY A 287 -18.71 -17.10 14.72
N TYR A 288 -19.87 -16.68 15.21
CA TYR A 288 -21.16 -17.25 14.86
C TYR A 288 -22.26 -16.19 14.94
N HIS A 289 -23.38 -16.43 14.26
CA HIS A 289 -24.59 -15.60 14.36
C HIS A 289 -25.48 -16.06 15.53
N PRO A 290 -26.36 -15.19 16.03
CA PRO A 290 -27.33 -15.56 17.06
C PRO A 290 -28.12 -16.84 16.69
N GLY A 291 -28.14 -17.82 17.59
CA GLY A 291 -28.75 -19.15 17.32
C GLY A 291 -27.84 -20.13 16.58
N GLY A 292 -26.67 -19.71 16.14
CA GLY A 292 -25.65 -20.59 15.55
C GLY A 292 -24.76 -21.25 16.62
N THR A 293 -23.88 -22.14 16.17
CA THR A 293 -22.88 -22.78 17.03
C THR A 293 -21.51 -22.13 16.87
N PRO A 294 -20.74 -21.97 17.95
CA PRO A 294 -19.35 -21.52 17.87
C PRO A 294 -18.55 -22.44 16.93
N ARG A 295 -17.72 -21.83 16.08
CA ARG A 295 -16.75 -22.55 15.24
C ARG A 295 -15.42 -22.60 15.98
N THR A 296 -14.68 -23.69 15.75
CA THR A 296 -13.31 -23.80 16.26
C THR A 296 -12.44 -22.77 15.56
N ALA A 297 -11.68 -21.99 16.32
CA ALA A 297 -10.68 -21.05 15.76
C ALA A 297 -9.62 -21.81 14.95
N LEU A 298 -9.20 -21.22 13.84
CA LEU A 298 -8.17 -21.73 12.94
C LEU A 298 -6.84 -20.98 13.15
#